data_ff62826ab7ed562019dde8762e91b004
#
_entry.id   ff62826ab7ed562019dde8762e91b004
#
_cell.length_a   1.000
_cell.length_b   1.000
_cell.length_c   1.000
_cell.angle_alpha   90.00
_cell.angle_beta   90.00
_cell.angle_gamma   90.00
#
_symmetry.space_group_name_H-M   'P 1'
#
loop_
_entity.id
_entity.type
_entity.pdbx_description
1 polymer ?
#
loop_
_entity_poly.entity_id
_entity_poly.type
_entity_poly.pdbx_seq_one_letter_code
_entity_poly.pdbx_strand_id
1 'polypeptide(L)'
;MAADYIIKDIALADYGRKELTIAETEMPGLMALREEFGTSKPLAGARIAGSLHMTIQTAALIETLVALGADVRWASCNIFSTQDHAAAAIAAAGTPVFAIKGETLEEYWEYTDKIFQFGGPEGTCNMILDDGGDATLYILLGARVEAGETDLIAVPTSDEEVCLFNQIKKRLAATPGWFAKQRAAIKGVSEETTTGVHRLYELHKKGELPFPAINVNDSVTKSKFDNKYGCKESLVDGIRRATDTMMAGKVAVVCGYGDVGKGSAASLQGAGARVKVTEVDPICALQAAMDG
;
A
#
# COMPACT_ATOMS: atom_id res chain seq x y z
N MET A 1 -1.13 -8.32 -28.08
CA MET A 1 -1.58 -8.82 -26.76
C MET A 1 -2.50 -7.77 -26.17
N ALA A 2 -3.58 -8.14 -25.51
CA ALA A 2 -4.41 -7.17 -24.79
C ALA A 2 -3.55 -6.48 -23.74
N ALA A 3 -3.80 -5.20 -23.48
CA ALA A 3 -3.09 -4.43 -22.47
C ALA A 3 -3.39 -5.03 -21.07
N ASP A 4 -2.37 -5.37 -20.31
CA ASP A 4 -2.49 -5.96 -18.96
C ASP A 4 -2.43 -4.86 -17.89
N TYR A 5 -3.35 -3.91 -17.98
CA TYR A 5 -3.52 -2.84 -16.99
C TYR A 5 -4.97 -2.33 -16.96
N ILE A 6 -5.35 -1.71 -15.84
CA ILE A 6 -6.58 -0.93 -15.69
C ILE A 6 -6.20 0.40 -15.06
N ILE A 7 -6.33 1.47 -15.83
CA ILE A 7 -5.99 2.84 -15.43
C ILE A 7 -7.03 3.79 -16.01
N LYS A 8 -7.06 5.01 -15.52
CA LYS A 8 -8.02 6.01 -15.96
C LYS A 8 -7.82 6.46 -17.41
N ASP A 9 -6.60 6.85 -17.77
CA ASP A 9 -6.27 7.38 -19.11
C ASP A 9 -4.77 7.24 -19.38
N ILE A 10 -4.41 6.50 -20.43
CA ILE A 10 -3.01 6.32 -20.85
C ILE A 10 -2.39 7.63 -21.40
N ALA A 11 -3.20 8.59 -21.84
CA ALA A 11 -2.70 9.88 -22.31
C ALA A 11 -2.00 10.71 -21.21
N LEU A 12 -2.19 10.36 -19.95
CA LEU A 12 -1.50 10.98 -18.82
C LEU A 12 -0.04 10.51 -18.64
N ALA A 13 0.41 9.51 -19.42
CA ALA A 13 1.72 8.88 -19.23
C ALA A 13 2.90 9.86 -19.36
N ASP A 14 2.86 10.74 -20.36
CA ASP A 14 3.93 11.73 -20.57
C ASP A 14 4.05 12.72 -19.40
N TYR A 15 2.93 13.12 -18.83
CA TYR A 15 2.92 13.97 -17.63
C TYR A 15 3.46 13.19 -16.42
N GLY A 16 2.99 11.97 -16.22
CA GLY A 16 3.48 11.08 -15.16
C GLY A 16 4.99 10.83 -15.27
N ARG A 17 5.52 10.66 -16.48
CA ARG A 17 6.97 10.48 -16.69
C ARG A 17 7.78 11.70 -16.25
N LYS A 18 7.30 12.91 -16.51
CA LYS A 18 7.96 14.14 -16.07
C LYS A 18 7.99 14.24 -14.54
N GLU A 19 6.88 13.95 -13.88
CA GLU A 19 6.82 13.95 -12.42
C GLU A 19 7.68 12.84 -11.79
N LEU A 20 7.72 11.67 -12.43
CA LEU A 20 8.59 10.57 -12.00
C LEU A 20 10.06 10.96 -12.07
N THR A 21 10.48 11.69 -13.09
CA THR A 21 11.86 12.22 -13.21
C THR A 21 12.20 13.18 -12.06
N ILE A 22 11.24 13.97 -11.59
CA ILE A 22 11.42 14.82 -10.39
C ILE A 22 11.53 13.94 -9.14
N ALA A 23 10.59 13.00 -8.95
CA ALA A 23 10.58 12.10 -7.78
C ALA A 23 11.91 11.32 -7.64
N GLU A 24 12.50 10.88 -8.74
CA GLU A 24 13.80 10.21 -8.73
C GLU A 24 14.92 11.07 -8.13
N THR A 25 14.88 12.39 -8.31
CA THR A 25 15.87 13.30 -7.71
C THR A 25 15.69 13.44 -6.20
N GLU A 26 14.49 13.15 -5.69
CA GLU A 26 14.14 13.20 -4.27
C GLU A 26 14.32 11.86 -3.55
N MET A 27 14.61 10.80 -4.31
CA MET A 27 14.73 9.42 -3.81
C MET A 27 16.14 8.83 -4.07
N PRO A 28 17.21 9.47 -3.56
CA PRO A 28 18.58 9.07 -3.89
C PRO A 28 18.93 7.65 -3.43
N GLY A 29 18.29 7.16 -2.36
CA GLY A 29 18.50 5.78 -1.89
C GLY A 29 18.03 4.74 -2.90
N LEU A 30 16.86 4.91 -3.52
CA LEU A 30 16.39 4.03 -4.58
C LEU A 30 17.26 4.12 -5.84
N MET A 31 17.69 5.32 -6.20
CA MET A 31 18.57 5.50 -7.37
C MET A 31 19.93 4.83 -7.17
N ALA A 32 20.52 4.92 -5.97
CA ALA A 32 21.73 4.21 -5.62
C ALA A 32 21.57 2.68 -5.71
N LEU A 33 20.42 2.13 -5.26
CA LEU A 33 20.13 0.71 -5.41
C LEU A 33 20.02 0.28 -6.88
N ARG A 34 19.40 1.10 -7.75
CA ARG A 34 19.38 0.82 -9.20
C ARG A 34 20.78 0.80 -9.81
N GLU A 35 21.63 1.77 -9.43
CA GLU A 35 23.00 1.86 -9.91
C GLU A 35 23.84 0.65 -9.45
N GLU A 36 23.79 0.33 -8.16
CA GLU A 36 24.61 -0.74 -7.57
C GLU A 36 24.17 -2.13 -8.03
N PHE A 37 22.86 -2.41 -8.06
CA PHE A 37 22.33 -3.77 -8.25
C PHE A 37 21.67 -4.01 -9.62
N GLY A 38 21.45 -2.99 -10.43
CA GLY A 38 20.76 -3.12 -11.71
C GLY A 38 21.41 -4.10 -12.69
N THR A 39 22.74 -4.24 -12.64
CA THR A 39 23.46 -5.20 -13.46
C THR A 39 23.35 -6.64 -12.93
N SER A 40 23.43 -6.82 -11.60
CA SER A 40 23.39 -8.13 -10.95
C SER A 40 21.99 -8.74 -10.87
N LYS A 41 20.96 -7.89 -10.97
CA LYS A 41 19.53 -8.26 -10.92
C LYS A 41 19.19 -9.23 -9.77
N PRO A 42 19.39 -8.83 -8.50
CA PRO A 42 19.20 -9.70 -7.34
C PRO A 42 17.75 -10.19 -7.16
N LEU A 43 16.79 -9.52 -7.79
CA LEU A 43 15.38 -9.89 -7.76
C LEU A 43 14.96 -10.76 -8.96
N ALA A 44 15.91 -11.29 -9.74
CA ALA A 44 15.58 -12.18 -10.84
C ALA A 44 14.77 -13.39 -10.34
N GLY A 45 13.59 -13.62 -10.95
CA GLY A 45 12.63 -14.67 -10.55
C GLY A 45 11.70 -14.29 -9.39
N ALA A 46 11.83 -13.09 -8.81
CA ALA A 46 10.81 -12.55 -7.94
C ALA A 46 9.57 -12.13 -8.75
N ARG A 47 8.41 -12.59 -8.34
CA ARG A 47 7.10 -12.18 -8.85
C ARG A 47 6.37 -11.48 -7.71
N ILE A 48 6.40 -10.15 -7.76
CA ILE A 48 5.97 -9.27 -6.66
C ILE A 48 4.54 -8.79 -6.93
N ALA A 49 3.59 -9.22 -6.10
CA ALA A 49 2.27 -8.63 -6.00
C ALA A 49 2.36 -7.42 -5.05
N GLY A 50 2.27 -6.22 -5.59
CA GLY A 50 2.35 -4.97 -4.83
C GLY A 50 0.97 -4.36 -4.59
N SER A 51 0.68 -4.07 -3.33
CA SER A 51 -0.53 -3.39 -2.87
C SER A 51 -0.12 -2.20 -2.00
N LEU A 52 0.17 -1.08 -2.63
CA LEU A 52 0.62 0.15 -1.98
C LEU A 52 0.19 1.35 -2.81
N HIS A 53 -0.05 2.49 -2.19
CA HIS A 53 -0.55 3.72 -2.83
C HIS A 53 0.11 3.98 -4.18
N MET A 54 -0.68 4.02 -5.26
CA MET A 54 -0.14 4.23 -6.61
C MET A 54 0.19 5.70 -6.86
N THR A 55 1.20 6.18 -6.17
CA THR A 55 1.74 7.55 -6.28
C THR A 55 2.97 7.60 -7.18
N ILE A 56 3.45 8.81 -7.45
CA ILE A 56 4.65 9.01 -8.27
C ILE A 56 5.91 8.42 -7.59
N GLN A 57 5.99 8.47 -6.25
CA GLN A 57 7.08 7.87 -5.49
C GLN A 57 7.03 6.34 -5.58
N THR A 58 5.83 5.77 -5.51
CA THR A 58 5.63 4.32 -5.74
C THR A 58 5.98 3.92 -7.17
N ALA A 59 5.72 4.77 -8.16
CA ALA A 59 6.18 4.53 -9.53
C ALA A 59 7.71 4.39 -9.61
N ALA A 60 8.46 5.24 -8.88
CA ALA A 60 9.93 5.11 -8.77
C ALA A 60 10.35 3.79 -8.10
N LEU A 61 9.62 3.34 -7.08
CA LEU A 61 9.83 2.03 -6.45
C LEU A 61 9.58 0.88 -7.43
N ILE A 62 8.45 0.88 -8.14
CA ILE A 62 8.09 -0.14 -9.13
C ILE A 62 9.19 -0.28 -10.19
N GLU A 63 9.61 0.84 -10.78
CA GLU A 63 10.68 0.83 -11.79
C GLU A 63 12.02 0.34 -11.20
N THR A 64 12.27 0.62 -9.93
CA THR A 64 13.46 0.09 -9.24
C THR A 64 13.37 -1.43 -9.10
N LEU A 65 12.26 -1.97 -8.65
CA LEU A 65 12.05 -3.43 -8.54
C LEU A 65 12.23 -4.13 -9.90
N VAL A 66 11.67 -3.54 -10.97
CA VAL A 66 11.81 -4.04 -12.34
C VAL A 66 13.27 -3.96 -12.81
N ALA A 67 13.98 -2.85 -12.55
CA ALA A 67 15.38 -2.69 -12.89
C ALA A 67 16.26 -3.74 -12.17
N LEU A 68 15.91 -4.11 -10.94
CA LEU A 68 16.57 -5.14 -10.16
C LEU A 68 16.17 -6.57 -10.58
N GLY A 69 15.31 -6.73 -11.57
CA GLY A 69 14.98 -8.02 -12.22
C GLY A 69 13.67 -8.66 -11.77
N ALA A 70 12.85 -8.00 -10.96
CA ALA A 70 11.55 -8.52 -10.57
C ALA A 70 10.52 -8.44 -11.70
N ASP A 71 9.59 -9.40 -11.73
CA ASP A 71 8.31 -9.29 -12.40
C ASP A 71 7.30 -8.70 -11.40
N VAL A 72 6.63 -7.61 -11.77
CA VAL A 72 5.83 -6.80 -10.85
C VAL A 72 4.43 -6.63 -11.37
N ARG A 73 3.43 -6.75 -10.50
CA ARG A 73 2.02 -6.38 -10.75
C ARG A 73 1.55 -5.53 -9.58
N TRP A 74 0.83 -4.45 -9.84
CA TRP A 74 0.56 -3.44 -8.82
C TRP A 74 -0.89 -3.00 -8.77
N ALA A 75 -1.42 -2.80 -7.55
CA ALA A 75 -2.68 -2.11 -7.28
C ALA A 75 -2.48 -1.10 -6.14
N SER A 76 -3.39 -0.15 -6.01
CA SER A 76 -3.39 0.76 -4.86
C SER A 76 -3.97 0.06 -3.63
N CYS A 77 -3.46 0.37 -2.45
CA CYS A 77 -4.01 -0.07 -1.16
C CYS A 77 -5.11 0.86 -0.61
N ASN A 78 -5.55 1.84 -1.39
CA ASN A 78 -6.59 2.78 -1.00
C ASN A 78 -7.30 3.36 -2.23
N ILE A 79 -8.63 3.42 -2.19
CA ILE A 79 -9.49 3.84 -3.32
C ILE A 79 -9.31 5.30 -3.75
N PHE A 80 -8.71 6.17 -2.92
CA PHE A 80 -8.57 7.60 -3.21
C PHE A 80 -7.12 8.07 -3.45
N SER A 81 -6.11 7.26 -3.10
CA SER A 81 -4.72 7.71 -3.06
C SER A 81 -4.00 7.64 -4.41
N THR A 82 -4.55 6.96 -5.40
CA THR A 82 -3.94 6.83 -6.73
C THR A 82 -3.74 8.21 -7.37
N GLN A 83 -2.55 8.43 -7.94
CA GLN A 83 -2.26 9.49 -8.89
C GLN A 83 -2.36 8.89 -10.31
N ASP A 84 -3.44 9.21 -11.04
CA ASP A 84 -3.75 8.57 -12.32
C ASP A 84 -2.62 8.71 -13.36
N HIS A 85 -1.87 9.80 -13.32
CA HIS A 85 -0.70 9.99 -14.19
C HIS A 85 0.49 9.10 -13.81
N ALA A 86 0.65 8.75 -12.52
CA ALA A 86 1.66 7.79 -12.08
C ALA A 86 1.31 6.38 -12.60
N ALA A 87 0.06 5.96 -12.45
CA ALA A 87 -0.42 4.69 -12.98
C ALA A 87 -0.25 4.61 -14.51
N ALA A 88 -0.56 5.71 -15.22
CA ALA A 88 -0.38 5.79 -16.67
C ALA A 88 1.09 5.66 -17.10
N ALA A 89 2.03 6.30 -16.39
CA ALA A 89 3.46 6.20 -16.68
C ALA A 89 3.98 4.76 -16.54
N ILE A 90 3.56 4.06 -15.49
CA ILE A 90 3.92 2.65 -15.23
C ILE A 90 3.30 1.71 -16.26
N ALA A 91 2.02 1.91 -16.61
CA ALA A 91 1.36 1.14 -17.67
C ALA A 91 2.05 1.33 -19.03
N ALA A 92 2.41 2.56 -19.39
CA ALA A 92 3.12 2.88 -20.62
C ALA A 92 4.54 2.26 -20.66
N ALA A 93 5.19 2.10 -19.52
CA ALA A 93 6.47 1.41 -19.37
C ALA A 93 6.33 -0.13 -19.48
N GLY A 94 5.11 -0.66 -19.53
CA GLY A 94 4.82 -2.08 -19.74
C GLY A 94 4.67 -2.90 -18.45
N THR A 95 4.66 -2.26 -17.28
CA THR A 95 4.40 -2.96 -16.02
C THR A 95 2.89 -3.02 -15.75
N PRO A 96 2.31 -4.20 -15.46
CA PRO A 96 0.90 -4.34 -15.12
C PRO A 96 0.53 -3.53 -13.88
N VAL A 97 -0.44 -2.63 -14.02
CA VAL A 97 -0.95 -1.78 -12.94
C VAL A 97 -2.47 -1.66 -13.02
N PHE A 98 -3.13 -1.78 -11.87
CA PHE A 98 -4.58 -1.77 -11.72
C PHE A 98 -4.92 -0.75 -10.64
N ALA A 99 -5.12 0.52 -11.01
CA ALA A 99 -5.37 1.59 -10.07
C ALA A 99 -6.02 2.80 -10.76
N ILE A 100 -7.12 3.28 -10.20
CA ILE A 100 -7.83 4.49 -10.63
C ILE A 100 -8.18 5.31 -9.40
N LYS A 101 -7.93 6.61 -9.42
CA LYS A 101 -8.36 7.48 -8.32
C LYS A 101 -9.88 7.51 -8.22
N GLY A 102 -10.42 7.08 -7.09
CA GLY A 102 -11.86 7.03 -6.84
C GLY A 102 -12.50 5.75 -7.38
N GLU A 103 -11.74 4.67 -7.51
CA GLU A 103 -12.26 3.32 -7.76
C GLU A 103 -13.26 2.92 -6.68
N THR A 104 -14.23 2.09 -7.02
CA THR A 104 -15.20 1.54 -6.07
C THR A 104 -14.57 0.44 -5.21
N LEU A 105 -15.24 0.06 -4.11
CA LEU A 105 -14.76 -1.06 -3.27
C LEU A 105 -14.75 -2.40 -4.04
N GLU A 106 -15.68 -2.59 -4.97
CA GLU A 106 -15.70 -3.76 -5.85
C GLU A 106 -14.48 -3.79 -6.78
N GLU A 107 -14.16 -2.64 -7.41
CA GLU A 107 -12.99 -2.49 -8.26
C GLU A 107 -11.69 -2.69 -7.48
N TYR A 108 -11.61 -2.14 -6.26
CA TYR A 108 -10.47 -2.32 -5.35
C TYR A 108 -10.14 -3.80 -5.12
N TRP A 109 -11.14 -4.60 -4.74
CA TRP A 109 -10.93 -6.03 -4.52
C TRP A 109 -10.72 -6.83 -5.82
N GLU A 110 -11.30 -6.39 -6.94
CA GLU A 110 -10.99 -6.95 -8.25
C GLU A 110 -9.53 -6.66 -8.65
N TYR A 111 -9.03 -5.45 -8.40
CA TYR A 111 -7.64 -5.07 -8.69
C TYR A 111 -6.66 -5.79 -7.78
N THR A 112 -6.99 -5.94 -6.52
CA THR A 112 -6.24 -6.79 -5.57
C THR A 112 -6.14 -8.23 -6.05
N ASP A 113 -7.21 -8.81 -6.59
CA ASP A 113 -7.16 -10.15 -7.20
C ASP A 113 -6.23 -10.21 -8.42
N LYS A 114 -6.22 -9.18 -9.26
CA LYS A 114 -5.41 -9.14 -10.50
C LYS A 114 -3.91 -9.09 -10.26
N ILE A 115 -3.43 -8.51 -9.15
CA ILE A 115 -1.99 -8.45 -8.88
C ILE A 115 -1.37 -9.82 -8.63
N PHE A 116 -2.16 -10.83 -8.30
CA PHE A 116 -1.68 -12.20 -8.09
C PHE A 116 -1.62 -13.05 -9.37
N GLN A 117 -2.09 -12.56 -10.53
CA GLN A 117 -2.28 -13.33 -11.76
C GLN A 117 -1.05 -13.26 -12.69
N PHE A 118 0.11 -13.72 -12.23
CA PHE A 118 1.34 -13.76 -13.04
C PHE A 118 1.25 -14.81 -14.16
N GLY A 119 1.48 -14.38 -15.40
CA GLY A 119 1.38 -15.27 -16.56
C GLY A 119 -0.04 -15.72 -16.90
N GLY A 120 -1.06 -15.05 -16.36
CA GLY A 120 -2.47 -15.31 -16.58
C GLY A 120 -3.23 -15.70 -15.30
N PRO A 121 -4.52 -16.04 -15.41
CA PRO A 121 -5.40 -16.24 -14.25
C PRO A 121 -4.97 -17.34 -13.28
N GLU A 122 -4.19 -18.30 -13.75
CA GLU A 122 -3.70 -19.43 -12.94
C GLU A 122 -2.24 -19.28 -12.47
N GLY A 123 -1.58 -18.19 -12.82
CA GLY A 123 -0.22 -17.92 -12.37
C GLY A 123 -0.16 -17.60 -10.87
N THR A 124 1.06 -17.55 -10.32
CA THR A 124 1.26 -17.28 -8.90
C THR A 124 2.28 -16.17 -8.69
N CYS A 125 2.06 -15.33 -7.66
CA CYS A 125 3.14 -14.54 -7.08
C CYS A 125 4.01 -15.40 -6.17
N ASN A 126 5.19 -14.88 -5.78
CA ASN A 126 6.02 -15.49 -4.75
C ASN A 126 6.49 -14.50 -3.67
N MET A 127 6.16 -13.23 -3.84
CA MET A 127 6.44 -12.15 -2.88
C MET A 127 5.24 -11.21 -2.84
N ILE A 128 4.87 -10.74 -1.66
CA ILE A 128 3.89 -9.67 -1.46
C ILE A 128 4.62 -8.45 -0.92
N LEU A 129 4.33 -7.27 -1.49
CA LEU A 129 4.64 -5.99 -0.88
C LEU A 129 3.30 -5.34 -0.55
N ASP A 130 3.01 -5.19 0.74
CA ASP A 130 1.68 -4.81 1.25
C ASP A 130 1.74 -3.54 2.10
N ASP A 131 0.65 -2.79 2.11
CA ASP A 131 0.45 -1.62 2.95
C ASP A 131 -0.98 -1.65 3.53
N GLY A 132 -1.08 -2.07 4.78
CA GLY A 132 -2.32 -2.30 5.49
C GLY A 132 -2.73 -3.77 5.60
N GLY A 133 -2.09 -4.66 4.85
CA GLY A 133 -2.28 -6.11 4.95
C GLY A 133 -3.47 -6.67 4.17
N ASP A 134 -4.09 -5.89 3.27
CA ASP A 134 -5.30 -6.33 2.55
C ASP A 134 -5.00 -7.38 1.47
N ALA A 135 -3.90 -7.25 0.75
CA ALA A 135 -3.48 -8.26 -0.23
C ALA A 135 -3.14 -9.60 0.46
N THR A 136 -2.47 -9.53 1.60
CA THR A 136 -2.17 -10.69 2.45
C THR A 136 -3.45 -11.31 3.01
N LEU A 137 -4.38 -10.49 3.53
CA LEU A 137 -5.68 -10.92 4.04
C LEU A 137 -6.48 -11.64 2.96
N TYR A 138 -6.54 -11.10 1.75
CA TYR A 138 -7.26 -11.69 0.62
C TYR A 138 -6.81 -13.13 0.36
N ILE A 139 -5.51 -13.37 0.30
CA ILE A 139 -4.96 -14.70 0.06
C ILE A 139 -5.20 -15.64 1.26
N LEU A 140 -4.96 -15.19 2.49
CA LEU A 140 -5.07 -16.06 3.66
C LEU A 140 -6.52 -16.40 3.98
N LEU A 141 -7.43 -15.43 3.93
CA LEU A 141 -8.86 -15.64 4.13
C LEU A 141 -9.43 -16.55 3.03
N GLY A 142 -9.10 -16.25 1.77
CA GLY A 142 -9.53 -17.06 0.64
C GLY A 142 -9.07 -18.52 0.75
N ALA A 143 -7.83 -18.77 1.17
CA ALA A 143 -7.30 -20.12 1.36
C ALA A 143 -7.99 -20.88 2.50
N ARG A 144 -8.39 -20.22 3.58
CA ARG A 144 -9.16 -20.81 4.67
C ARG A 144 -10.59 -21.17 4.23
N VAL A 145 -11.22 -20.26 3.50
CA VAL A 145 -12.57 -20.52 2.94
C VAL A 145 -12.53 -21.67 1.94
N GLU A 146 -11.51 -21.74 1.10
CA GLU A 146 -11.29 -22.83 0.16
C GLU A 146 -11.07 -24.18 0.87
N ALA A 147 -10.46 -24.17 2.05
CA ALA A 147 -10.28 -25.34 2.90
C ALA A 147 -11.56 -25.77 3.67
N GLY A 148 -12.66 -25.01 3.53
CA GLY A 148 -13.97 -25.35 4.11
C GLY A 148 -14.43 -24.47 5.27
N GLU A 149 -13.64 -23.45 5.68
CA GLU A 149 -14.02 -22.50 6.75
C GLU A 149 -14.99 -21.41 6.23
N THR A 150 -16.10 -21.80 5.64
CA THR A 150 -17.04 -20.91 4.95
C THR A 150 -17.74 -19.90 5.87
N ASP A 151 -17.84 -20.20 7.17
CA ASP A 151 -18.44 -19.30 8.16
C ASP A 151 -17.68 -17.98 8.30
N LEU A 152 -16.39 -17.96 7.94
CA LEU A 152 -15.56 -16.73 7.98
C LEU A 152 -16.05 -15.62 7.04
N ILE A 153 -16.80 -15.99 6.00
CA ILE A 153 -17.36 -15.05 5.02
C ILE A 153 -18.89 -15.13 4.93
N ALA A 154 -19.55 -15.64 5.99
CA ALA A 154 -21.00 -15.82 5.99
C ALA A 154 -21.75 -14.52 6.24
N VAL A 155 -21.25 -13.67 7.16
CA VAL A 155 -21.94 -12.44 7.59
C VAL A 155 -20.95 -11.27 7.55
N PRO A 156 -21.00 -10.41 6.53
CA PRO A 156 -20.19 -9.21 6.48
C PRO A 156 -20.66 -8.17 7.51
N THR A 157 -19.73 -7.42 8.07
CA THR A 157 -19.99 -6.36 9.07
C THR A 157 -19.83 -4.94 8.50
N SER A 158 -19.30 -4.84 7.27
CA SER A 158 -19.09 -3.57 6.57
C SER A 158 -19.29 -3.74 5.05
N ASP A 159 -19.45 -2.63 4.34
CA ASP A 159 -19.54 -2.63 2.87
C ASP A 159 -18.24 -3.15 2.24
N GLU A 160 -17.11 -2.89 2.87
CA GLU A 160 -15.81 -3.40 2.44
C GLU A 160 -15.74 -4.93 2.52
N GLU A 161 -16.20 -5.52 3.65
CA GLU A 161 -16.29 -6.98 3.79
C GLU A 161 -17.28 -7.61 2.80
N VAL A 162 -18.37 -6.92 2.46
CA VAL A 162 -19.30 -7.39 1.39
C VAL A 162 -18.53 -7.57 0.08
N CYS A 163 -17.75 -6.58 -0.32
CA CYS A 163 -17.00 -6.60 -1.57
C CYS A 163 -15.88 -7.65 -1.54
N LEU A 164 -15.10 -7.72 -0.45
CA LEU A 164 -14.08 -8.73 -0.23
C LEU A 164 -14.66 -10.15 -0.33
N PHE A 165 -15.74 -10.43 0.41
CA PHE A 165 -16.34 -11.76 0.44
C PHE A 165 -16.92 -12.17 -0.93
N ASN A 166 -17.50 -11.21 -1.65
CA ASN A 166 -17.99 -11.43 -3.01
C ASN A 166 -16.83 -11.72 -3.97
N GLN A 167 -15.72 -11.02 -3.87
CA GLN A 167 -14.55 -11.28 -4.71
C GLN A 167 -13.92 -12.65 -4.41
N ILE A 168 -13.83 -13.04 -3.13
CA ILE A 168 -13.39 -14.40 -2.75
C ILE A 168 -14.31 -15.46 -3.36
N LYS A 169 -15.64 -15.32 -3.21
CA LYS A 169 -16.62 -16.26 -3.80
C LYS A 169 -16.51 -16.34 -5.32
N LYS A 170 -16.33 -15.20 -5.99
CA LYS A 170 -16.12 -15.09 -7.44
C LYS A 170 -14.87 -15.87 -7.87
N ARG A 171 -13.76 -15.71 -7.16
CA ARG A 171 -12.49 -16.41 -7.45
C ARG A 171 -12.60 -17.91 -7.21
N LEU A 172 -13.18 -18.33 -6.10
CA LEU A 172 -13.41 -19.75 -5.79
C LEU A 172 -14.25 -20.47 -6.86
N ALA A 173 -15.30 -19.80 -7.35
CA ALA A 173 -16.14 -20.35 -8.41
C ALA A 173 -15.42 -20.43 -9.76
N ALA A 174 -14.57 -19.44 -10.08
CA ALA A 174 -13.86 -19.37 -11.36
C ALA A 174 -12.68 -20.36 -11.44
N THR A 175 -11.95 -20.53 -10.33
CA THR A 175 -10.70 -21.32 -10.31
C THR A 175 -10.54 -22.01 -8.95
N PRO A 176 -11.21 -23.16 -8.72
CA PRO A 176 -11.04 -23.92 -7.49
C PRO A 176 -9.57 -24.33 -7.28
N GLY A 177 -9.08 -24.26 -6.03
CA GLY A 177 -7.69 -24.54 -5.68
C GLY A 177 -6.73 -23.37 -5.85
N TRP A 178 -7.22 -22.21 -6.35
CA TRP A 178 -6.37 -21.07 -6.66
C TRP A 178 -5.73 -20.42 -5.42
N PHE A 179 -6.51 -20.22 -4.34
CA PHE A 179 -5.99 -19.62 -3.11
C PHE A 179 -4.95 -20.51 -2.42
N ALA A 180 -5.19 -21.82 -2.36
CA ALA A 180 -4.23 -22.77 -1.82
C ALA A 180 -2.92 -22.76 -2.62
N LYS A 181 -3.01 -22.69 -3.96
CA LYS A 181 -1.85 -22.59 -4.86
C LYS A 181 -1.09 -21.28 -4.66
N GLN A 182 -1.77 -20.14 -4.54
CA GLN A 182 -1.13 -18.84 -4.25
C GLN A 182 -0.41 -18.87 -2.90
N ARG A 183 -1.12 -19.26 -1.83
CA ARG A 183 -0.56 -19.38 -0.48
C ARG A 183 0.70 -20.25 -0.44
N ALA A 184 0.71 -21.36 -1.15
CA ALA A 184 1.85 -22.28 -1.21
C ALA A 184 3.06 -21.70 -1.98
N ALA A 185 2.83 -20.79 -2.93
CA ALA A 185 3.87 -20.19 -3.76
C ALA A 185 4.54 -18.99 -3.08
N ILE A 186 3.85 -18.30 -2.16
CA ILE A 186 4.35 -17.11 -1.47
C ILE A 186 5.48 -17.50 -0.52
N LYS A 187 6.61 -16.82 -0.66
CA LYS A 187 7.83 -16.99 0.17
C LYS A 187 7.90 -15.99 1.31
N GLY A 188 7.17 -14.90 1.22
CA GLY A 188 7.14 -13.86 2.25
C GLY A 188 6.36 -12.63 1.85
N VAL A 189 6.14 -11.76 2.85
CA VAL A 189 5.52 -10.44 2.72
C VAL A 189 6.41 -9.38 3.34
N SER A 190 6.50 -8.22 2.70
CA SER A 190 6.98 -6.96 3.28
C SER A 190 5.78 -6.09 3.61
N GLU A 191 5.66 -5.62 4.84
CA GLU A 191 4.55 -4.78 5.29
C GLU A 191 5.05 -3.38 5.68
N GLU A 192 4.43 -2.35 5.08
CA GLU A 192 4.89 -0.97 5.16
C GLU A 192 4.27 -0.18 6.32
N THR A 193 3.10 -0.58 6.87
CA THR A 193 2.35 0.28 7.77
C THR A 193 1.97 -0.40 9.08
N THR A 194 1.75 0.41 10.13
CA THR A 194 1.43 -0.03 11.49
C THR A 194 0.22 -0.97 11.54
N THR A 195 -0.86 -0.65 10.81
CA THR A 195 -2.08 -1.47 10.82
C THR A 195 -1.83 -2.87 10.27
N GLY A 196 -1.13 -2.97 9.12
CA GLY A 196 -0.79 -4.26 8.53
C GLY A 196 0.17 -5.06 9.39
N VAL A 197 1.18 -4.42 9.98
CA VAL A 197 2.10 -5.06 10.92
C VAL A 197 1.36 -5.64 12.12
N HIS A 198 0.37 -4.93 12.69
CA HIS A 198 -0.44 -5.45 13.79
C HIS A 198 -1.25 -6.68 13.36
N ARG A 199 -1.85 -6.68 12.16
CA ARG A 199 -2.54 -7.84 11.59
C ARG A 199 -1.61 -9.05 11.46
N LEU A 200 -0.38 -8.86 10.97
CA LEU A 200 0.62 -9.92 10.84
C LEU A 200 1.06 -10.47 12.21
N TYR A 201 1.24 -9.62 13.22
CA TYR A 201 1.53 -10.06 14.59
C TYR A 201 0.40 -10.89 15.19
N GLU A 202 -0.87 -10.51 14.95
CA GLU A 202 -2.01 -11.31 15.42
C GLU A 202 -2.07 -12.69 14.74
N LEU A 203 -1.81 -12.75 13.43
CA LEU A 203 -1.70 -14.02 12.70
C LEU A 203 -0.54 -14.87 13.24
N HIS A 204 0.61 -14.26 13.50
CA HIS A 204 1.76 -14.94 14.06
C HIS A 204 1.49 -15.53 15.46
N LYS A 205 0.89 -14.74 16.37
CA LYS A 205 0.51 -15.20 17.72
C LYS A 205 -0.45 -16.38 17.69
N LYS A 206 -1.36 -16.43 16.70
CA LYS A 206 -2.31 -17.53 16.49
C LYS A 206 -1.70 -18.74 15.79
N GLY A 207 -0.47 -18.65 15.27
CA GLY A 207 0.14 -19.68 14.44
C GLY A 207 -0.48 -19.81 13.03
N GLU A 208 -1.15 -18.76 12.57
CA GLU A 208 -1.88 -18.72 11.30
C GLU A 208 -1.10 -18.03 10.17
N LEU A 209 0.08 -17.45 10.45
CA LEU A 209 0.95 -16.83 9.44
C LEU A 209 1.82 -17.91 8.77
N PRO A 210 1.56 -18.28 7.51
CA PRO A 210 2.18 -19.45 6.90
C PRO A 210 3.55 -19.20 6.25
N PHE A 211 3.99 -17.95 6.18
CA PHE A 211 5.24 -17.53 5.55
C PHE A 211 5.89 -16.40 6.35
N PRO A 212 7.21 -16.15 6.17
CA PRO A 212 7.90 -15.04 6.80
C PRO A 212 7.29 -13.69 6.47
N ALA A 213 7.25 -12.78 7.44
CA ALA A 213 6.83 -11.40 7.26
C ALA A 213 7.95 -10.45 7.72
N ILE A 214 8.24 -9.43 6.91
CA ILE A 214 9.21 -8.38 7.22
C ILE A 214 8.43 -7.12 7.60
N ASN A 215 8.61 -6.69 8.85
CA ASN A 215 8.07 -5.43 9.36
C ASN A 215 8.99 -4.28 8.94
N VAL A 216 8.67 -3.64 7.81
CA VAL A 216 9.39 -2.46 7.31
C VAL A 216 9.00 -1.22 8.12
N ASN A 217 7.74 -1.15 8.59
CA ASN A 217 7.24 0.00 9.34
C ASN A 217 8.11 0.36 10.56
N ASP A 218 8.57 -0.64 11.31
CA ASP A 218 9.34 -0.42 12.54
C ASP A 218 10.86 -0.34 12.30
N SER A 219 11.31 -0.39 11.06
CA SER A 219 12.67 0.03 10.72
C SER A 219 12.91 1.45 11.20
N VAL A 220 14.02 1.71 11.86
CA VAL A 220 14.36 3.04 12.40
C VAL A 220 14.34 4.09 11.28
N THR A 221 14.87 3.73 10.10
CA THR A 221 14.91 4.61 8.93
C THR A 221 13.54 4.81 8.27
N LYS A 222 12.51 4.04 8.64
CA LYS A 222 11.12 4.24 8.21
C LYS A 222 10.30 4.95 9.28
N SER A 223 10.07 4.33 10.43
CA SER A 223 9.11 4.84 11.43
C SER A 223 9.52 6.19 12.04
N LYS A 224 10.81 6.41 12.27
CA LYS A 224 11.31 7.67 12.87
C LYS A 224 11.47 8.80 11.87
N PHE A 225 11.34 8.51 10.58
CA PHE A 225 11.42 9.50 9.51
C PHE A 225 10.10 9.65 8.79
N ASP A 226 9.63 8.65 8.03
CA ASP A 226 8.40 8.75 7.26
C ASP A 226 7.17 8.99 8.12
N ASN A 227 6.94 8.20 9.16
CA ASN A 227 5.76 8.33 10.01
C ASN A 227 5.67 9.72 10.66
N LYS A 228 6.79 10.34 10.99
CA LYS A 228 6.85 11.67 11.60
C LYS A 228 6.96 12.78 10.57
N TYR A 229 8.02 12.78 9.78
CA TYR A 229 8.33 13.88 8.87
C TYR A 229 7.57 13.79 7.56
N GLY A 230 7.30 12.59 7.04
CA GLY A 230 6.44 12.39 5.89
C GLY A 230 5.00 12.87 6.17
N CYS A 231 4.43 12.52 7.32
CA CYS A 231 3.12 13.00 7.73
C CYS A 231 3.12 14.50 8.06
N LYS A 232 4.22 15.05 8.59
CA LYS A 232 4.38 16.50 8.77
C LYS A 232 4.29 17.25 7.44
N GLU A 233 4.88 16.71 6.39
CA GLU A 233 4.82 17.30 5.04
C GLU A 233 3.44 17.10 4.41
N SER A 234 2.90 15.89 4.42
CA SER A 234 1.73 15.51 3.61
C SER A 234 0.38 15.90 4.21
N LEU A 235 0.24 16.03 5.55
CA LEU A 235 -1.07 16.26 6.17
C LEU A 235 -1.69 17.59 5.72
N VAL A 236 -0.98 18.70 5.88
CA VAL A 236 -1.51 20.04 5.56
C VAL A 236 -1.65 20.20 4.05
N ASP A 237 -0.76 19.60 3.25
CA ASP A 237 -0.88 19.55 1.80
C ASP A 237 -2.16 18.82 1.38
N GLY A 238 -2.41 17.63 1.94
CA GLY A 238 -3.62 16.85 1.67
C GLY A 238 -4.90 17.58 2.05
N ILE A 239 -4.95 18.22 3.23
CA ILE A 239 -6.12 19.00 3.65
C ILE A 239 -6.37 20.17 2.69
N ARG A 240 -5.33 20.90 2.29
CA ARG A 240 -5.47 22.02 1.36
C ARG A 240 -5.96 21.58 -0.01
N ARG A 241 -5.40 20.52 -0.57
CA ARG A 241 -5.83 19.97 -1.86
C ARG A 241 -7.28 19.47 -1.85
N ALA A 242 -7.72 18.88 -0.72
CA ALA A 242 -9.07 18.34 -0.60
C ALA A 242 -10.15 19.39 -0.32
N THR A 243 -9.81 20.51 0.33
CA THR A 243 -10.80 21.41 0.92
C THR A 243 -10.65 22.89 0.59
N ASP A 244 -9.52 23.28 0.00
CA ASP A 244 -9.11 24.69 -0.19
C ASP A 244 -9.16 25.54 1.11
N THR A 245 -9.08 24.87 2.28
CA THR A 245 -9.27 25.49 3.57
C THR A 245 -8.00 26.13 4.10
N MET A 246 -8.09 27.37 4.54
CA MET A 246 -7.01 28.06 5.28
C MET A 246 -6.86 27.47 6.69
N MET A 247 -5.65 27.06 7.08
CA MET A 247 -5.37 26.47 8.39
C MET A 247 -5.27 27.52 9.51
N ALA A 248 -4.73 28.70 9.20
CA ALA A 248 -4.46 29.71 10.20
C ALA A 248 -5.71 30.09 11.02
N GLY A 249 -5.53 30.16 12.34
CA GLY A 249 -6.57 30.55 13.29
C GLY A 249 -7.61 29.47 13.62
N LYS A 250 -7.65 28.33 12.90
CA LYS A 250 -8.57 27.24 13.17
C LYS A 250 -8.13 26.43 14.38
N VAL A 251 -9.10 25.79 15.04
CA VAL A 251 -8.83 24.79 16.06
C VAL A 251 -8.75 23.43 15.37
N ALA A 252 -7.61 22.77 15.50
CA ALA A 252 -7.39 21.41 15.02
C ALA A 252 -7.25 20.46 16.22
N VAL A 253 -7.95 19.34 16.16
CA VAL A 253 -7.82 18.26 17.16
C VAL A 253 -7.07 17.10 16.51
N VAL A 254 -5.93 16.72 17.10
CA VAL A 254 -5.13 15.56 16.70
C VAL A 254 -5.36 14.44 17.71
N CYS A 255 -5.92 13.32 17.23
CA CYS A 255 -6.21 12.16 18.05
C CYS A 255 -5.01 11.18 17.98
N GLY A 256 -4.24 11.14 19.07
CA GLY A 256 -3.00 10.39 19.15
C GLY A 256 -1.75 11.28 19.03
N TYR A 257 -0.68 10.94 19.78
CA TYR A 257 0.60 11.66 19.76
C TYR A 257 1.80 10.71 19.61
N GLY A 258 1.60 9.61 18.86
CA GLY A 258 2.69 8.79 18.34
C GLY A 258 3.49 9.53 17.25
N ASP A 259 4.30 8.84 16.46
CA ASP A 259 5.14 9.49 15.44
C ASP A 259 4.31 10.28 14.41
N VAL A 260 3.21 9.72 13.92
CA VAL A 260 2.27 10.40 13.01
C VAL A 260 1.62 11.63 13.67
N GLY A 261 1.13 11.48 14.89
CA GLY A 261 0.48 12.58 15.64
C GLY A 261 1.42 13.74 15.91
N LYS A 262 2.68 13.47 16.27
CA LYS A 262 3.72 14.49 16.45
C LYS A 262 3.98 15.27 15.17
N GLY A 263 4.16 14.58 14.05
CA GLY A 263 4.35 15.22 12.75
C GLY A 263 3.15 16.06 12.34
N SER A 264 1.95 15.52 12.49
CA SER A 264 0.68 16.16 12.17
C SER A 264 0.44 17.43 12.99
N ALA A 265 0.62 17.36 14.32
CA ALA A 265 0.47 18.50 15.22
C ALA A 265 1.47 19.61 14.88
N ALA A 266 2.74 19.27 14.65
CA ALA A 266 3.77 20.24 14.28
C ALA A 266 3.47 20.93 12.94
N SER A 267 2.95 20.20 11.95
CA SER A 267 2.54 20.74 10.64
C SER A 267 1.38 21.74 10.77
N LEU A 268 0.33 21.35 11.50
CA LEU A 268 -0.84 22.21 11.74
C LEU A 268 -0.47 23.47 12.53
N GLN A 269 0.36 23.34 13.57
CA GLN A 269 0.85 24.48 14.35
C GLN A 269 1.69 25.42 13.47
N GLY A 270 2.61 24.87 12.66
CA GLY A 270 3.40 25.63 11.70
C GLY A 270 2.58 26.36 10.66
N ALA A 271 1.41 25.83 10.30
CA ALA A 271 0.42 26.49 9.42
C ALA A 271 -0.48 27.50 10.14
N GLY A 272 -0.26 27.76 11.44
CA GLY A 272 -0.98 28.75 12.23
C GLY A 272 -2.30 28.26 12.84
N ALA A 273 -2.55 26.97 12.88
CA ALA A 273 -3.68 26.40 13.59
C ALA A 273 -3.43 26.38 15.12
N ARG A 274 -4.51 26.41 15.90
CA ARG A 274 -4.47 26.16 17.35
C ARG A 274 -4.71 24.67 17.57
N VAL A 275 -3.63 23.93 17.85
CA VAL A 275 -3.67 22.48 17.96
C VAL A 275 -4.07 22.04 19.37
N LYS A 276 -4.93 21.04 19.44
CA LYS A 276 -5.25 20.29 20.65
C LYS A 276 -4.98 18.82 20.37
N VAL A 277 -4.38 18.12 21.34
CA VAL A 277 -4.07 16.71 21.25
C VAL A 277 -4.91 15.90 22.23
N THR A 278 -5.41 14.74 21.80
CA THR A 278 -5.93 13.70 22.70
C THR A 278 -5.02 12.49 22.63
N GLU A 279 -4.68 11.91 23.77
CA GLU A 279 -3.77 10.77 23.84
C GLU A 279 -4.10 9.87 25.04
N VAL A 280 -3.91 8.57 24.90
CA VAL A 280 -4.14 7.57 25.94
C VAL A 280 -2.84 7.07 26.56
N ASP A 281 -1.73 7.07 25.80
CA ASP A 281 -0.41 6.73 26.31
C ASP A 281 0.13 7.90 27.16
N PRO A 282 0.47 7.65 28.45
CA PRO A 282 0.89 8.72 29.35
C PRO A 282 2.23 9.36 28.97
N ILE A 283 3.13 8.63 28.30
CA ILE A 283 4.41 9.16 27.83
C ILE A 283 4.18 10.09 26.63
N CYS A 284 3.39 9.66 25.67
CA CYS A 284 3.04 10.50 24.52
C CYS A 284 2.23 11.73 24.96
N ALA A 285 1.31 11.59 25.92
CA ALA A 285 0.55 12.72 26.48
C ALA A 285 1.47 13.74 27.18
N LEU A 286 2.45 13.28 27.93
CA LEU A 286 3.45 14.17 28.57
C LEU A 286 4.30 14.88 27.51
N GLN A 287 4.71 14.19 26.45
CA GLN A 287 5.44 14.81 25.34
C GLN A 287 4.60 15.89 24.65
N ALA A 288 3.30 15.62 24.39
CA ALA A 288 2.38 16.61 23.83
C ALA A 288 2.26 17.88 24.70
N ALA A 289 2.19 17.69 26.02
CA ALA A 289 2.15 18.80 26.99
C ALA A 289 3.47 19.62 26.98
N MET A 290 4.62 18.95 26.82
CA MET A 290 5.92 19.63 26.76
C MET A 290 6.15 20.35 25.43
N ASP A 291 5.54 19.89 24.36
CA ASP A 291 5.62 20.48 23.02
C ASP A 291 4.65 21.68 22.83
N GLY A 292 3.80 21.99 23.84
CA GLY A 292 2.86 23.14 23.85
C GLY A 292 1.51 22.83 23.25
#